data_439845f46737090b510b953a7070b8ee
#
_entry.id   439845f46737090b510b953a7070b8ee
#
_cell.length_a   1.000
_cell.length_b   1.000
_cell.length_c   1.000
_cell.angle_alpha   90.00
_cell.angle_beta   90.00
_cell.angle_gamma   90.00
#
_symmetry.space_group_name_H-M   'P 1'
#
loop_
_entity.id
_entity.type
_entity.pdbx_description
1 polymer ?
#
loop_
_entity_poly.entity_id
_entity_poly.type
_entity_poly.pdbx_seq_one_letter_code
_entity_poly.pdbx_strand_id
1 'polypeptide(L)'
;MASIKIDDKSFEKDVLNSDSLTLVDFWAEWCGPCKMIGPALEEISDEMKGDVRITKINIDENPVTPQKYGVRGIPTLLLFKNGEVVAEKVGALPKNQLSEWISENIS
;
A
#
# COMPACT_ATOMS: atom_id res chain seq x y z
N MET A 1 6.02 -5.06 13.35
CA MET A 1 5.36 -5.64 12.44
C MET A 1 4.31 -4.77 11.93
N ALA A 2 4.02 -4.58 11.33
CA ALA A 2 4.07 -4.46 10.42
C ALA A 2 2.94 -4.11 9.57
N SER A 3 2.91 -4.54 8.38
CA SER A 3 1.82 -4.20 7.48
C SER A 3 0.53 -4.87 7.94
N ILE A 4 -0.59 -4.26 7.57
CA ILE A 4 -1.91 -4.73 7.95
C ILE A 4 -2.56 -5.35 6.72
N LYS A 5 -3.00 -6.60 6.85
CA LYS A 5 -3.72 -7.26 5.76
C LYS A 5 -5.15 -6.74 5.76
N ILE A 6 -5.60 -6.23 4.61
CA ILE A 6 -6.97 -5.73 4.46
C ILE A 6 -7.65 -6.47 3.32
N ASP A 7 -8.98 -6.30 3.21
CA ASP A 7 -9.77 -6.92 2.16
C ASP A 7 -10.81 -5.93 1.63
N ASP A 8 -11.58 -6.37 0.63
CA ASP A 8 -12.59 -5.51 0.03
C ASP A 8 -13.58 -4.99 1.07
N LYS A 9 -13.92 -5.81 2.06
CA LYS A 9 -14.92 -5.45 3.07
C LYS A 9 -14.37 -4.44 4.07
N SER A 10 -13.10 -4.55 4.42
CA SER A 10 -12.51 -3.67 5.43
C SER A 10 -11.91 -2.40 4.84
N PHE A 11 -11.89 -2.28 3.51
CA PHE A 11 -11.18 -1.19 2.84
C PHE A 11 -11.68 0.18 3.28
N GLU A 12 -13.00 0.35 3.33
CA GLU A 12 -13.56 1.65 3.73
C GLU A 12 -13.14 2.01 5.16
N LYS A 13 -13.28 1.06 6.08
CA LYS A 13 -12.95 1.30 7.48
C LYS A 13 -11.45 1.53 7.67
N ASP A 14 -10.63 0.69 7.03
CA ASP A 14 -9.20 0.68 7.32
C ASP A 14 -8.42 1.72 6.52
N VAL A 15 -8.93 2.12 5.37
CA VAL A 15 -8.21 3.04 4.49
C VAL A 15 -8.95 4.35 4.32
N LEU A 16 -10.22 4.30 3.86
CA LEU A 16 -10.93 5.52 3.51
C LEU A 16 -11.27 6.37 4.73
N ASN A 17 -11.55 5.74 5.85
CA ASN A 17 -11.89 6.46 7.10
C ASN A 17 -10.70 6.70 8.00
N SER A 18 -9.49 6.38 7.53
CA SER A 18 -8.29 6.57 8.33
C SER A 18 -7.82 8.02 8.28
N ASP A 19 -7.43 8.55 9.45
CA ASP A 19 -6.84 9.88 9.54
C ASP A 19 -5.35 9.88 9.17
N SER A 20 -4.75 8.69 9.12
CA SER A 20 -3.33 8.55 8.84
C SER A 20 -3.08 8.44 7.35
N LEU A 21 -1.90 8.90 6.92
CA LEU A 21 -1.42 8.57 5.58
C LEU A 21 -1.35 7.04 5.50
N THR A 22 -1.99 6.45 4.50
CA THR A 22 -2.10 4.99 4.39
C THR A 22 -1.60 4.55 3.02
N LEU A 23 -0.64 3.63 3.03
CA LEU A 23 -0.16 2.99 1.81
C LEU A 23 -0.92 1.69 1.61
N VAL A 24 -1.45 1.49 0.41
CA VAL A 24 -2.11 0.24 0.05
C VAL A 24 -1.27 -0.44 -1.02
N ASP A 25 -0.77 -1.63 -0.69
CA ASP A 25 0.03 -2.47 -1.58
C ASP A 25 -0.89 -3.50 -2.22
N PHE A 26 -1.15 -3.35 -3.53
CA PHE A 26 -1.93 -4.31 -4.30
C PHE A 26 -0.97 -5.37 -4.82
N TRP A 27 -1.16 -6.63 -4.40
CA TRP A 27 -0.19 -7.70 -4.66
C TRP A 27 -0.89 -9.03 -4.92
N ALA A 28 -0.12 -10.02 -5.35
CA ALA A 28 -0.60 -11.39 -5.52
C ALA A 28 0.53 -12.37 -5.23
N GLU A 29 0.16 -13.60 -4.86
CA GLU A 29 1.15 -14.64 -4.53
C GLU A 29 2.05 -15.00 -5.70
N TRP A 30 1.52 -14.95 -6.91
CA TRP A 30 2.28 -15.31 -8.11
C TRP A 30 3.21 -14.20 -8.59
N CYS A 31 3.16 -13.06 -7.97
CA CYS A 31 3.88 -11.87 -8.43
C CYS A 31 5.26 -11.79 -7.76
N GLY A 32 6.32 -12.09 -8.53
CA GLY A 32 7.68 -12.03 -8.02
C GLY A 32 8.08 -10.65 -7.53
N PRO A 33 7.89 -9.58 -8.32
CA PRO A 33 8.24 -8.22 -7.85
C PRO A 33 7.49 -7.82 -6.59
N CYS A 34 6.22 -8.26 -6.43
CA CYS A 34 5.46 -7.99 -5.21
C CYS A 34 6.17 -8.58 -4.00
N LYS A 35 6.67 -9.81 -4.14
CA LYS A 35 7.36 -10.48 -3.03
C LYS A 35 8.71 -9.85 -2.74
N MET A 36 9.32 -9.22 -3.73
CA MET A 36 10.60 -8.55 -3.53
C MET A 36 10.45 -7.33 -2.64
N ILE A 37 9.37 -6.57 -2.79
CA ILE A 37 9.19 -5.35 -1.98
C ILE A 37 8.54 -5.64 -0.64
N GLY A 38 7.97 -6.83 -0.44
CA GLY A 38 7.30 -7.16 0.81
C GLY A 38 8.16 -6.88 2.05
N PRO A 39 9.37 -7.47 2.13
CA PRO A 39 10.23 -7.22 3.29
C PRO A 39 10.58 -5.74 3.49
N ALA A 40 10.79 -5.01 2.39
CA ALA A 40 11.08 -3.57 2.47
C ALA A 40 9.90 -2.81 3.09
N LEU A 41 8.68 -3.15 2.68
CA LEU A 41 7.50 -2.50 3.23
C LEU A 41 7.29 -2.82 4.70
N GLU A 42 7.64 -4.06 5.13
CA GLU A 42 7.58 -4.40 6.54
C GLU A 42 8.55 -3.56 7.36
N GLU A 43 9.77 -3.38 6.84
CA GLU A 43 10.76 -2.54 7.52
C GLU A 43 10.32 -1.09 7.58
N ILE A 44 9.76 -0.58 6.48
CA ILE A 44 9.25 0.79 6.45
C ILE A 44 8.10 0.96 7.44
N SER A 45 7.25 -0.05 7.56
CA SER A 45 6.16 -0.02 8.52
C SER A 45 6.66 0.18 9.94
N ASP A 46 7.77 -0.47 10.28
CA ASP A 46 8.36 -0.32 11.62
C ASP A 46 9.09 1.02 11.76
N GLU A 47 9.84 1.43 10.73
CA GLU A 47 10.68 2.62 10.80
C GLU A 47 9.88 3.91 10.73
N MET A 48 8.76 3.90 10.01
CA MET A 48 7.93 5.08 9.81
C MET A 48 6.61 4.98 10.56
N LYS A 49 6.59 4.18 11.60
CA LYS A 49 5.42 4.02 12.47
C LYS A 49 5.03 5.38 13.03
N GLY A 50 3.74 5.71 12.91
CA GLY A 50 3.27 7.03 13.32
C GLY A 50 3.17 8.02 12.18
N ASP A 51 3.94 7.80 11.10
CA ASP A 51 3.90 8.67 9.92
C ASP A 51 3.06 8.09 8.81
N VAL A 52 3.06 6.77 8.67
CA VAL A 52 2.31 6.10 7.62
C VAL A 52 1.85 4.73 8.11
N ARG A 53 0.66 4.35 7.69
CA ARG A 53 0.16 2.98 7.89
C ARG A 53 0.39 2.20 6.60
N ILE A 54 0.99 1.03 6.71
CA ILE A 54 1.23 0.17 5.55
C ILE A 54 0.18 -0.94 5.56
N THR A 55 -0.62 -1.00 4.49
CA THR A 55 -1.61 -2.06 4.33
C THR A 55 -1.33 -2.82 3.05
N LYS A 56 -1.86 -4.04 2.96
CA LYS A 56 -1.70 -4.87 1.76
C LYS A 56 -3.00 -5.59 1.46
N ILE A 57 -3.32 -5.68 0.17
CA ILE A 57 -4.53 -6.34 -0.28
C ILE A 57 -4.19 -7.28 -1.44
N ASN A 58 -4.60 -8.54 -1.30
CA ASN A 58 -4.35 -9.56 -2.32
C ASN A 58 -5.43 -9.44 -3.39
N ILE A 59 -5.03 -9.14 -4.63
CA ILE A 59 -6.00 -8.86 -5.70
C ILE A 59 -6.73 -10.11 -6.19
N ASP A 60 -6.16 -11.30 -5.97
CA ASP A 60 -6.85 -12.52 -6.39
C ASP A 60 -8.02 -12.84 -5.47
N GLU A 61 -7.90 -12.48 -4.20
CA GLU A 61 -8.95 -12.69 -3.20
C GLU A 61 -9.91 -11.52 -3.12
N ASN A 62 -9.51 -10.35 -3.63
CA ASN A 62 -10.24 -9.10 -3.45
C ASN A 62 -10.29 -8.34 -4.77
N PRO A 63 -11.20 -8.71 -5.69
CA PRO A 63 -11.24 -8.09 -7.02
C PRO A 63 -11.92 -6.72 -7.07
N VAL A 64 -12.71 -6.37 -6.07
CA VAL A 64 -13.52 -5.14 -6.13
C VAL A 64 -12.65 -3.89 -6.01
N THR A 65 -11.78 -3.85 -5.00
CA THR A 65 -10.97 -2.66 -4.74
C THR A 65 -10.00 -2.35 -5.88
N PRO A 66 -9.20 -3.32 -6.38
CA PRO A 66 -8.30 -2.99 -7.49
C PRO A 66 -9.04 -2.53 -8.73
N GLN A 67 -10.21 -3.09 -9.02
CA GLN A 67 -10.99 -2.65 -10.18
C GLN A 67 -11.47 -1.21 -9.98
N LYS A 68 -11.91 -0.88 -8.79
CA LYS A 68 -12.40 0.47 -8.48
C LYS A 68 -11.33 1.52 -8.71
N TYR A 69 -10.07 1.20 -8.39
CA TYR A 69 -8.98 2.17 -8.50
C TYR A 69 -8.15 1.99 -9.76
N GLY A 70 -8.62 1.18 -10.71
CA GLY A 70 -7.96 1.03 -12.00
C GLY A 70 -6.61 0.35 -11.94
N VAL A 71 -6.41 -0.53 -10.98
CA VAL A 71 -5.14 -1.25 -10.84
C VAL A 71 -5.04 -2.28 -11.96
N ARG A 72 -4.01 -2.16 -12.79
CA ARG A 72 -3.79 -3.07 -13.92
C ARG A 72 -2.54 -3.89 -13.81
N GLY A 73 -1.52 -3.34 -13.19
CA GLY A 73 -0.25 -4.05 -12.98
C GLY A 73 0.04 -4.13 -11.52
N ILE A 74 0.85 -5.11 -11.11
CA ILE A 74 1.25 -5.24 -9.72
C ILE A 74 2.75 -5.44 -9.61
N PRO A 75 3.35 -4.99 -8.51
CA PRO A 75 2.69 -4.29 -7.42
C PRO A 75 2.27 -2.88 -7.82
N THR A 76 1.12 -2.46 -7.32
CA THR A 76 0.70 -1.07 -7.39
C THR A 76 0.59 -0.58 -5.96
N LEU A 77 1.22 0.56 -5.69
CA LEU A 77 1.19 1.18 -4.38
C LEU A 77 0.43 2.49 -4.47
N LEU A 78 -0.63 2.62 -3.70
CA LEU A 78 -1.40 3.86 -3.64
C LEU A 78 -1.24 4.45 -2.24
N LEU A 79 -1.00 5.76 -2.19
CA LEU A 79 -1.03 6.50 -0.92
C LEU A 79 -2.36 7.20 -0.79
N PHE A 80 -3.04 6.96 0.32
CA PHE A 80 -4.31 7.58 0.64
C PHE A 80 -4.16 8.55 1.80
N LYS A 81 -4.84 9.68 1.69
CA LYS A 81 -4.92 10.66 2.78
C LYS A 81 -6.33 11.21 2.80
N ASN A 82 -6.99 11.10 3.96
CA ASN A 82 -8.37 11.56 4.14
C ASN A 82 -9.31 10.98 3.07
N GLY A 83 -9.12 9.70 2.76
CA GLY A 83 -9.99 8.98 1.84
C GLY A 83 -9.70 9.17 0.37
N GLU A 84 -8.64 9.91 0.02
CA GLU A 84 -8.30 10.21 -1.37
C GLU A 84 -6.91 9.73 -1.72
N VAL A 85 -6.74 9.29 -2.96
CA VAL A 85 -5.42 8.90 -3.48
C VAL A 85 -4.61 10.16 -3.71
N VAL A 86 -3.44 10.26 -3.06
CA VAL A 86 -2.55 11.40 -3.22
C VAL A 86 -1.30 11.07 -4.01
N ALA A 87 -0.96 9.80 -4.18
CA ALA A 87 0.22 9.42 -4.96
C ALA A 87 0.13 7.95 -5.36
N GLU A 88 0.84 7.59 -6.42
CA GLU A 88 0.82 6.24 -6.96
C GLU A 88 2.22 5.85 -7.45
N LYS A 89 2.57 4.58 -7.22
CA LYS A 89 3.76 3.96 -7.80
C LYS A 89 3.39 2.58 -8.32
N VAL A 90 3.87 2.24 -9.51
CA VAL A 90 3.67 0.92 -10.11
C VAL A 90 5.04 0.27 -10.29
N GLY A 91 5.15 -0.98 -9.87
CA GLY A 91 6.38 -1.74 -9.98
C GLY A 91 7.20 -1.73 -8.70
N ALA A 92 8.20 -2.61 -8.66
CA ALA A 92 9.06 -2.76 -7.49
C ALA A 92 10.15 -1.69 -7.50
N LEU A 93 10.37 -1.06 -6.35
CA LEU A 93 11.41 -0.05 -6.15
C LEU A 93 12.26 -0.45 -4.95
N PRO A 94 13.54 -0.04 -4.91
CA PRO A 94 14.37 -0.25 -3.73
C PRO A 94 13.77 0.45 -2.51
N LYS A 95 14.06 -0.09 -1.34
CA LYS A 95 13.51 0.41 -0.08
C LYS A 95 13.75 1.92 0.11
N ASN A 96 14.96 2.38 -0.18
CA ASN A 96 15.26 3.81 0.04
C ASN A 96 14.43 4.72 -0.84
N GLN A 97 14.10 4.28 -2.06
CA GLN A 97 13.26 5.08 -2.94
C GLN A 97 11.81 5.06 -2.48
N LEU A 98 11.36 3.91 -1.96
CA LEU A 98 10.01 3.83 -1.39
C LEU A 98 9.87 4.74 -0.16
N SER A 99 10.87 4.70 0.72
CA SER A 99 10.86 5.55 1.92
C SER A 99 10.85 7.03 1.55
N GLU A 100 11.64 7.41 0.57
CA GLU A 100 11.71 8.80 0.13
C GLU A 100 10.37 9.27 -0.46
N TRP A 101 9.77 8.43 -1.30
CA TRP A 101 8.48 8.72 -1.90
C TRP A 101 7.39 8.90 -0.83
N ILE A 102 7.37 8.02 0.15
CA ILE A 102 6.41 8.13 1.26
C ILE A 102 6.65 9.43 2.02
N SER A 103 7.91 9.73 2.33
CA SER A 103 8.27 10.93 3.08
C SER A 103 7.81 12.21 2.39
N GLU A 104 7.85 12.23 1.06
CA GLU A 104 7.42 13.40 0.28
C GLU A 104 5.93 13.67 0.44
N ASN A 105 5.16 12.71 0.91
CA ASN A 105 3.71 12.81 1.00
C ASN A 105 3.20 12.91 2.45
N ILE A 106 4.10 13.02 3.43
CA ILE A 106 3.70 13.00 4.82
C ILE A 106 3.05 14.30 5.29
N SER A 107 3.47 15.43 4.82
CA SER A 107 2.97 16.71 5.34
C SER A 107 1.55 17.06 4.90
#